data_8e67152db0175b0e7c6c43586b773a3c
#
_entry.id   8e67152db0175b0e7c6c43586b773a3c
#
_cell.length_a   1.000
_cell.length_b   1.000
_cell.length_c   1.000
_cell.angle_alpha   90.00
_cell.angle_beta   90.00
_cell.angle_gamma   90.00
#
_symmetry.space_group_name_H-M   'P 1'
#
loop_
_entity.id
_entity.type
_entity.pdbx_description
1 polymer ?
#
loop_
_entity_poly.entity_id
_entity_poly.type
_entity_poly.pdbx_seq_one_letter_code
_entity_poly.pdbx_strand_id
1 'polypeptide(L)'
;VAGRVAVAAEPIAKGCEIVDGAVVRGPRSGRRLALVFTGHEFAEGGETILDQLARHRARGSFFLTGDFLANPKFAPLVRRIVAEGHLLGPHSDRHLLYCDWSREKRRLVSREAFEADLRANLDKLARFSAERPAYFLPPYEHYDAEIAHWTSSLGMRLVNYTPGTRSHADYTEDAAKNFVSSAVIFDSIVRRPRSDPDGLNGFLLLLHLGAGPRRSDKFHARFGELLDHLAREGYALVRVDELLEPERDPKP
;
A
#
# COMPACT_ATOMS: atom_id res chain seq x y z
N VAL A 1 8.57 -31.92 -14.68
CA VAL A 1 8.97 -30.64 -14.04
C VAL A 1 8.98 -29.61 -15.14
N ALA A 2 7.83 -28.92 -15.36
CA ALA A 2 7.75 -27.83 -16.33
C ALA A 2 8.43 -26.62 -15.70
N GLY A 3 9.54 -26.17 -16.28
CA GLY A 3 10.21 -24.95 -15.89
C GLY A 3 9.27 -23.77 -16.04
N ARG A 4 8.85 -23.14 -14.93
CA ARG A 4 8.12 -21.88 -14.95
C ARG A 4 9.08 -20.82 -15.49
N VAL A 5 8.81 -20.32 -16.68
CA VAL A 5 9.45 -19.12 -17.20
C VAL A 5 9.17 -18.01 -16.19
N ALA A 6 10.22 -17.39 -15.67
CA ALA A 6 10.10 -16.23 -14.81
C ALA A 6 9.45 -15.13 -15.65
N VAL A 7 8.23 -14.75 -15.33
CA VAL A 7 7.55 -13.59 -15.93
C VAL A 7 8.23 -12.36 -15.34
N ALA A 8 8.94 -11.61 -16.16
CA ALA A 8 9.52 -10.34 -15.74
C ALA A 8 8.40 -9.41 -15.28
N ALA A 9 8.66 -8.63 -14.20
CA ALA A 9 7.70 -7.62 -13.77
C ALA A 9 7.47 -6.61 -14.91
N GLU A 10 6.21 -6.23 -15.11
CA GLU A 10 5.81 -5.26 -16.15
C GLU A 10 6.62 -3.96 -16.05
N PRO A 11 6.92 -3.30 -17.20
CA PRO A 11 7.60 -2.02 -17.19
C PRO A 11 6.79 -0.98 -16.41
N ILE A 12 7.46 -0.05 -15.74
CA ILE A 12 6.80 1.07 -15.03
C ILE A 12 6.97 2.38 -15.79
N ALA A 13 6.10 3.34 -15.46
CA ALA A 13 6.15 4.69 -16.00
C ALA A 13 7.53 5.36 -15.78
N LYS A 14 7.97 6.15 -16.74
CA LYS A 14 9.17 6.97 -16.60
C LYS A 14 8.97 8.00 -15.48
N GLY A 15 10.03 8.30 -14.73
CA GLY A 15 10.00 9.28 -13.65
C GLY A 15 9.53 8.75 -12.30
N CYS A 16 9.31 7.44 -12.16
CA CYS A 16 9.15 6.81 -10.85
C CYS A 16 10.44 6.90 -10.03
N GLU A 17 10.30 7.12 -8.72
CA GLU A 17 11.41 7.08 -7.76
C GLU A 17 11.56 5.67 -7.21
N ILE A 18 12.79 5.16 -7.23
CA ILE A 18 13.14 3.81 -6.77
C ILE A 18 14.16 3.92 -5.64
N VAL A 19 13.89 3.27 -4.52
CA VAL A 19 14.81 3.16 -3.38
C VAL A 19 14.99 1.68 -3.05
N ASP A 20 16.22 1.22 -2.95
CA ASP A 20 16.56 -0.19 -2.68
C ASP A 20 15.75 -1.20 -3.54
N GLY A 21 15.47 -0.86 -4.81
CA GLY A 21 14.70 -1.69 -5.73
C GLY A 21 13.18 -1.60 -5.62
N ALA A 22 12.64 -0.89 -4.64
CA ALA A 22 11.21 -0.63 -4.51
C ALA A 22 10.78 0.69 -5.14
N VAL A 23 9.61 0.73 -5.76
CA VAL A 23 9.00 1.98 -6.22
C VAL A 23 8.38 2.69 -5.01
N VAL A 24 8.90 3.88 -4.69
CA VAL A 24 8.43 4.67 -3.54
C VAL A 24 7.64 5.92 -3.95
N ARG A 25 7.66 6.29 -5.22
CA ARG A 25 6.88 7.40 -5.77
C ARG A 25 6.65 7.18 -7.26
N GLY A 26 5.46 7.43 -7.75
CA GLY A 26 5.13 7.46 -9.17
C GLY A 26 5.59 8.73 -9.88
N PRO A 27 5.27 8.90 -11.17
CA PRO A 27 5.61 10.12 -11.93
C PRO A 27 5.06 11.38 -11.27
N ARG A 28 5.85 12.46 -11.32
CA ARG A 28 5.48 13.76 -10.74
C ARG A 28 4.80 14.68 -11.75
N SER A 29 4.65 14.26 -13.01
CA SER A 29 4.16 15.07 -14.12
C SER A 29 2.68 15.42 -14.07
N GLY A 30 1.91 14.83 -13.16
CA GLY A 30 0.47 15.08 -13.04
C GLY A 30 -0.02 15.05 -11.60
N ARG A 31 -1.17 15.71 -11.35
CA ARG A 31 -1.83 15.69 -10.04
C ARG A 31 -2.55 14.34 -9.82
N ARG A 32 -1.76 13.28 -9.71
CA ARG A 32 -2.23 11.90 -9.47
C ARG A 32 -1.52 11.35 -8.25
N LEU A 33 -2.24 10.64 -7.40
CA LEU A 33 -1.68 9.88 -6.29
C LEU A 33 -2.46 8.58 -6.07
N ALA A 34 -1.81 7.59 -5.47
CA ALA A 34 -2.44 6.35 -5.07
C ALA A 34 -2.68 6.32 -3.57
N LEU A 35 -3.93 6.02 -3.18
CA LEU A 35 -4.26 5.70 -1.80
C LEU A 35 -3.94 4.22 -1.56
N VAL A 36 -3.08 3.96 -0.59
CA VAL A 36 -2.59 2.62 -0.24
C VAL A 36 -3.05 2.29 1.18
N PHE A 37 -3.62 1.11 1.35
CA PHE A 37 -4.12 0.64 2.64
C PHE A 37 -3.50 -0.70 2.98
N THR A 38 -2.99 -0.84 4.20
CA THR A 38 -2.56 -2.14 4.72
C THR A 38 -3.54 -2.67 5.75
N GLY A 39 -3.62 -4.00 5.85
CA GLY A 39 -4.47 -4.68 6.83
C GLY A 39 -3.81 -5.95 7.36
N HIS A 40 -3.78 -6.09 8.70
CA HIS A 40 -3.23 -7.24 9.40
C HIS A 40 -4.21 -7.74 10.49
N GLU A 41 -4.19 -7.16 11.69
CA GLU A 41 -5.03 -7.63 12.81
C GLU A 41 -6.38 -6.93 12.90
N PHE A 42 -6.48 -5.71 12.41
CA PHE A 42 -7.61 -4.81 12.61
C PHE A 42 -8.18 -4.29 11.31
N ALA A 43 -9.50 -4.07 11.30
CA ALA A 43 -10.23 -3.60 10.11
C ALA A 43 -11.37 -2.64 10.44
N GLU A 44 -11.36 -2.04 11.64
CA GLU A 44 -12.49 -1.23 12.11
C GLU A 44 -12.77 0.02 11.26
N GLY A 45 -11.80 0.49 10.48
CA GLY A 45 -11.96 1.59 9.52
C GLY A 45 -12.41 1.16 8.13
N GLY A 46 -12.37 -0.15 7.83
CA GLY A 46 -12.51 -0.66 6.47
C GLY A 46 -13.80 -0.25 5.76
N GLU A 47 -14.96 -0.43 6.40
CA GLU A 47 -16.25 -0.04 5.82
C GLU A 47 -16.33 1.48 5.59
N THR A 48 -15.90 2.28 6.58
CA THR A 48 -15.86 3.73 6.44
C THR A 48 -14.98 4.18 5.28
N ILE A 49 -13.80 3.56 5.13
CA ILE A 49 -12.87 3.86 4.04
C ILE A 49 -13.51 3.54 2.68
N LEU A 50 -14.13 2.37 2.52
CA LEU A 50 -14.77 1.98 1.27
C LEU A 50 -15.97 2.89 0.94
N ASP A 51 -16.81 3.24 1.93
CA ASP A 51 -17.92 4.17 1.74
C ASP A 51 -17.45 5.55 1.26
N GLN A 52 -16.36 6.05 1.83
CA GLN A 52 -15.80 7.33 1.40
C GLN A 52 -15.16 7.25 0.01
N LEU A 53 -14.47 6.16 -0.32
CA LEU A 53 -13.94 5.94 -1.66
C LEU A 53 -15.08 5.89 -2.70
N ALA A 54 -16.14 5.15 -2.43
CA ALA A 54 -17.31 5.07 -3.31
C ALA A 54 -17.98 6.44 -3.51
N ARG A 55 -18.19 7.20 -2.42
CA ARG A 55 -18.76 8.56 -2.46
C ARG A 55 -17.97 9.50 -3.36
N HIS A 56 -16.64 9.39 -3.34
CA HIS A 56 -15.73 10.21 -4.15
C HIS A 56 -15.42 9.60 -5.53
N ARG A 57 -16.02 8.46 -5.87
CA ARG A 57 -15.73 7.70 -7.10
C ARG A 57 -14.23 7.41 -7.26
N ALA A 58 -13.55 7.21 -6.15
CA ALA A 58 -12.12 6.92 -6.08
C ALA A 58 -11.87 5.42 -5.89
N ARG A 59 -10.71 4.97 -6.36
CA ARG A 59 -10.26 3.60 -6.13
C ARG A 59 -8.95 3.62 -5.35
N GLY A 60 -8.81 2.67 -4.42
CA GLY A 60 -7.61 2.50 -3.60
C GLY A 60 -6.90 1.18 -3.92
N SER A 61 -5.76 0.98 -3.29
CA SER A 61 -4.96 -0.23 -3.38
C SER A 61 -4.78 -0.82 -1.99
N PHE A 62 -5.22 -2.06 -1.80
CA PHE A 62 -5.28 -2.73 -0.50
C PHE A 62 -4.28 -3.88 -0.47
N PHE A 63 -3.32 -3.82 0.43
CA PHE A 63 -2.30 -4.84 0.64
C PHE A 63 -2.58 -5.54 1.97
N LEU A 64 -2.99 -6.81 1.89
CA LEU A 64 -3.53 -7.55 3.04
C LEU A 64 -2.66 -8.75 3.38
N THR A 65 -2.45 -8.96 4.69
CA THR A 65 -1.74 -10.16 5.15
C THR A 65 -2.57 -11.42 4.97
N GLY A 66 -1.90 -12.57 4.94
CA GLY A 66 -2.60 -13.85 4.92
C GLY A 66 -3.42 -14.10 6.18
N ASP A 67 -2.98 -13.58 7.33
CA ASP A 67 -3.75 -13.65 8.58
C ASP A 67 -5.04 -12.83 8.49
N PHE A 68 -5.01 -11.63 7.88
CA PHE A 68 -6.20 -10.83 7.60
C PHE A 68 -7.18 -11.59 6.68
N LEU A 69 -6.67 -12.16 5.59
CA LEU A 69 -7.47 -12.89 4.60
C LEU A 69 -8.06 -14.19 5.14
N ALA A 70 -7.39 -14.81 6.11
CA ALA A 70 -7.86 -16.02 6.77
C ALA A 70 -8.94 -15.75 7.82
N ASN A 71 -9.09 -14.51 8.27
CA ASN A 71 -10.10 -14.14 9.27
C ASN A 71 -11.50 -14.08 8.63
N PRO A 72 -12.44 -14.98 9.00
CA PRO A 72 -13.76 -15.00 8.38
C PRO A 72 -14.57 -13.72 8.63
N LYS A 73 -14.27 -12.95 9.69
CA LYS A 73 -14.93 -11.67 9.99
C LYS A 73 -14.58 -10.59 8.95
N PHE A 74 -13.41 -10.68 8.33
CA PHE A 74 -12.97 -9.71 7.33
C PHE A 74 -13.32 -10.12 5.89
N ALA A 75 -13.76 -11.35 5.67
CA ALA A 75 -14.09 -11.85 4.34
C ALA A 75 -15.14 -10.99 3.59
N PRO A 76 -16.21 -10.47 4.23
CA PRO A 76 -17.14 -9.56 3.55
C PRO A 76 -16.45 -8.28 3.06
N LEU A 77 -15.60 -7.67 3.89
CA LEU A 77 -14.83 -6.47 3.53
C LEU A 77 -13.89 -6.74 2.34
N VAL A 78 -13.17 -7.88 2.34
CA VAL A 78 -12.28 -8.25 1.22
C VAL A 78 -13.06 -8.45 -0.08
N ARG A 79 -14.23 -9.10 -0.03
CA ARG A 79 -15.10 -9.24 -1.20
C ARG A 79 -15.58 -7.88 -1.72
N ARG A 80 -15.91 -6.96 -0.82
CA ARG A 80 -16.31 -5.60 -1.17
C ARG A 80 -15.16 -4.85 -1.86
N ILE A 81 -13.92 -4.94 -1.34
CA ILE A 81 -12.71 -4.36 -1.96
C ILE A 81 -12.61 -4.79 -3.43
N VAL A 82 -12.75 -6.11 -3.70
CA VAL A 82 -12.65 -6.64 -5.06
C VAL A 82 -13.84 -6.20 -5.93
N ALA A 83 -15.07 -6.30 -5.41
CA ALA A 83 -16.29 -5.97 -6.15
C ALA A 83 -16.38 -4.50 -6.55
N GLU A 84 -15.82 -3.59 -5.76
CA GLU A 84 -15.77 -2.15 -6.05
C GLU A 84 -14.57 -1.76 -6.94
N GLY A 85 -13.79 -2.73 -7.43
CA GLY A 85 -12.72 -2.51 -8.41
C GLY A 85 -11.44 -1.90 -7.82
N HIS A 86 -11.23 -2.04 -6.52
CA HIS A 86 -9.97 -1.68 -5.88
C HIS A 86 -8.89 -2.71 -6.20
N LEU A 87 -7.61 -2.31 -6.15
CA LEU A 87 -6.50 -3.24 -6.27
C LEU A 87 -6.34 -4.02 -4.97
N LEU A 88 -6.22 -5.36 -5.08
CA LEU A 88 -5.92 -6.25 -3.98
C LEU A 88 -4.52 -6.85 -4.17
N GLY A 89 -3.63 -6.68 -3.20
CA GLY A 89 -2.25 -7.15 -3.25
C GLY A 89 -1.79 -7.80 -1.94
N PRO A 90 -0.65 -8.53 -1.98
CA PRO A 90 -0.07 -9.21 -0.81
C PRO A 90 0.69 -8.25 0.10
N HIS A 91 0.65 -8.55 1.43
CA HIS A 91 1.39 -7.88 2.50
C HIS A 91 2.09 -8.89 3.44
N SER A 92 2.68 -9.98 2.89
CA SER A 92 3.16 -11.14 3.65
C SER A 92 2.02 -12.02 4.18
N ASP A 93 2.30 -13.27 4.46
CA ASP A 93 1.30 -14.15 5.08
C ASP A 93 1.14 -13.85 6.57
N ARG A 94 2.27 -13.75 7.28
CA ARG A 94 2.34 -13.64 8.73
C ARG A 94 2.90 -12.32 9.25
N HIS A 95 2.96 -11.29 8.40
CA HIS A 95 3.53 -10.00 8.73
C HIS A 95 4.95 -10.09 9.28
N LEU A 96 5.82 -10.89 8.65
CA LEU A 96 7.19 -11.12 9.09
C LEU A 96 8.06 -9.87 8.93
N LEU A 97 8.88 -9.56 9.94
CA LEU A 97 9.93 -8.56 9.81
C LEU A 97 11.08 -9.18 8.99
N TYR A 98 11.34 -8.67 7.80
CA TYR A 98 12.33 -9.24 6.90
C TYR A 98 13.76 -8.80 7.18
N CYS A 99 13.93 -7.59 7.71
CA CYS A 99 15.22 -7.00 8.06
C CYS A 99 15.17 -6.40 9.45
N ASP A 100 16.28 -6.37 10.17
CA ASP A 100 16.37 -5.69 11.45
C ASP A 100 16.36 -4.15 11.26
N TRP A 101 16.16 -3.43 12.37
CA TRP A 101 16.10 -1.96 12.37
C TRP A 101 17.50 -1.30 12.42
N SER A 102 18.58 -2.07 12.23
CA SER A 102 19.92 -1.51 12.14
C SER A 102 20.08 -0.72 10.82
N ARG A 103 21.12 0.11 10.76
CA ARG A 103 21.45 0.86 9.55
C ARG A 103 21.77 -0.07 8.38
N GLU A 104 22.36 -1.22 8.67
CA GLU A 104 22.76 -2.24 7.71
C GLU A 104 21.58 -3.08 7.21
N LYS A 105 20.40 -2.97 7.85
CA LYS A 105 19.21 -3.76 7.52
C LYS A 105 19.53 -5.25 7.38
N ARG A 106 20.15 -5.86 8.41
CA ARG A 106 20.50 -7.28 8.35
C ARG A 106 19.26 -8.13 8.17
N ARG A 107 19.27 -9.02 7.19
CA ARG A 107 18.14 -9.91 6.93
C ARG A 107 17.89 -10.87 8.06
N LEU A 108 16.62 -11.04 8.41
CA LEU A 108 16.12 -11.92 9.45
C LEU A 108 15.48 -13.19 8.88
N VAL A 109 15.31 -13.26 7.56
CA VAL A 109 14.68 -14.38 6.86
C VAL A 109 15.59 -14.91 5.75
N SER A 110 15.54 -16.20 5.47
CA SER A 110 16.14 -16.77 4.26
C SER A 110 15.23 -16.49 3.05
N ARG A 111 15.79 -16.66 1.84
CA ARG A 111 15.01 -16.56 0.60
C ARG A 111 13.84 -17.54 0.57
N GLU A 112 14.10 -18.79 0.98
CA GLU A 112 13.09 -19.84 1.00
C GLU A 112 11.93 -19.50 1.95
N ALA A 113 12.25 -18.95 3.14
CA ALA A 113 11.25 -18.53 4.11
C ALA A 113 10.42 -17.35 3.57
N PHE A 114 11.06 -16.35 2.97
CA PHE A 114 10.39 -15.23 2.32
C PHE A 114 9.45 -15.70 1.20
N GLU A 115 9.96 -16.54 0.28
CA GLU A 115 9.17 -17.04 -0.84
C GLU A 115 8.00 -17.92 -0.38
N ALA A 116 8.19 -18.73 0.66
CA ALA A 116 7.14 -19.58 1.21
C ALA A 116 6.03 -18.73 1.85
N ASP A 117 6.39 -17.72 2.65
CA ASP A 117 5.46 -16.78 3.27
C ASP A 117 4.66 -16.00 2.20
N LEU A 118 5.34 -15.44 1.21
CA LEU A 118 4.65 -14.68 0.17
C LEU A 118 3.74 -15.55 -0.71
N ARG A 119 4.14 -16.80 -1.04
CA ARG A 119 3.28 -17.75 -1.77
C ARG A 119 2.05 -18.12 -0.96
N ALA A 120 2.18 -18.36 0.36
CA ALA A 120 1.03 -18.63 1.24
C ALA A 120 0.03 -17.46 1.26
N ASN A 121 0.52 -16.22 1.25
CA ASN A 121 -0.34 -15.05 1.12
C ASN A 121 -1.05 -15.01 -0.24
N LEU A 122 -0.33 -15.25 -1.34
CA LEU A 122 -0.91 -15.29 -2.69
C LEU A 122 -2.00 -16.37 -2.84
N ASP A 123 -1.79 -17.56 -2.25
CA ASP A 123 -2.79 -18.65 -2.25
C ASP A 123 -4.09 -18.24 -1.52
N LYS A 124 -3.98 -17.43 -0.46
CA LYS A 124 -5.15 -16.89 0.24
C LYS A 124 -5.83 -15.78 -0.56
N LEU A 125 -5.08 -14.89 -1.21
CA LEU A 125 -5.61 -13.86 -2.11
C LEU A 125 -6.41 -14.47 -3.27
N ALA A 126 -5.92 -15.57 -3.85
CA ALA A 126 -6.58 -16.25 -4.96
C ALA A 126 -8.00 -16.76 -4.63
N ARG A 127 -8.38 -16.83 -3.36
CA ARG A 127 -9.76 -17.14 -2.94
C ARG A 127 -10.73 -15.99 -3.14
N PHE A 128 -10.22 -14.77 -3.31
CA PHE A 128 -11.02 -13.55 -3.45
C PHE A 128 -10.93 -12.94 -4.84
N SER A 129 -9.80 -13.10 -5.53
CA SER A 129 -9.58 -12.55 -6.86
C SER A 129 -8.83 -13.56 -7.74
N ALA A 130 -9.27 -13.69 -9.00
CA ALA A 130 -8.56 -14.48 -10.00
C ALA A 130 -7.37 -13.71 -10.61
N GLU A 131 -7.28 -12.40 -10.40
CA GLU A 131 -6.17 -11.58 -10.88
C GLU A 131 -4.91 -11.89 -10.09
N ARG A 132 -3.80 -12.10 -10.81
CA ARG A 132 -2.50 -12.27 -10.16
C ARG A 132 -1.95 -10.91 -9.76
N PRO A 133 -1.62 -10.70 -8.47
CA PRO A 133 -1.04 -9.43 -8.03
C PRO A 133 0.31 -9.14 -8.72
N ALA A 134 0.45 -7.93 -9.24
CA ALA A 134 1.70 -7.46 -9.85
C ALA A 134 2.58 -6.68 -8.85
N TYR A 135 2.03 -6.30 -7.71
CA TYR A 135 2.69 -5.46 -6.70
C TYR A 135 2.65 -6.13 -5.33
N PHE A 136 3.71 -5.93 -4.55
CA PHE A 136 3.85 -6.38 -3.17
C PHE A 136 4.28 -5.20 -2.31
N LEU A 137 3.64 -5.02 -1.15
CA LEU A 137 4.05 -4.05 -0.13
C LEU A 137 4.56 -4.82 1.10
N PRO A 138 5.83 -4.59 1.52
CA PRO A 138 6.42 -5.39 2.59
C PRO A 138 5.88 -4.99 3.96
N PRO A 139 5.78 -5.93 4.92
CA PRO A 139 5.43 -5.63 6.30
C PRO A 139 6.34 -4.57 6.91
N TYR A 140 5.77 -3.76 7.79
CA TYR A 140 6.47 -2.64 8.44
C TYR A 140 7.04 -1.61 7.47
N GLU A 141 6.70 -1.69 6.17
CA GLU A 141 7.27 -0.85 5.11
C GLU A 141 8.82 -0.89 5.10
N HIS A 142 9.37 -2.02 5.62
CA HIS A 142 10.80 -2.20 5.87
C HIS A 142 11.37 -3.37 5.09
N TYR A 143 12.40 -3.09 4.28
CA TYR A 143 13.00 -4.04 3.34
C TYR A 143 14.44 -3.62 2.98
N ASP A 144 15.18 -4.51 2.36
CA ASP A 144 16.45 -4.25 1.69
C ASP A 144 16.35 -4.53 0.17
N ALA A 145 17.41 -4.21 -0.56
CA ALA A 145 17.45 -4.43 -2.02
C ALA A 145 17.30 -5.91 -2.41
N GLU A 146 17.71 -6.84 -1.56
CA GLU A 146 17.59 -8.26 -1.82
C GLU A 146 16.16 -8.77 -1.70
N ILE A 147 15.38 -8.26 -0.73
CA ILE A 147 13.92 -8.51 -0.63
C ILE A 147 13.21 -8.02 -1.89
N ALA A 148 13.59 -6.84 -2.40
CA ALA A 148 13.04 -6.33 -3.66
C ALA A 148 13.43 -7.22 -4.85
N HIS A 149 14.66 -7.73 -4.89
CA HIS A 149 15.12 -8.66 -5.91
C HIS A 149 14.37 -10.01 -5.85
N TRP A 150 14.15 -10.59 -4.66
CA TRP A 150 13.39 -11.83 -4.52
C TRP A 150 11.92 -11.64 -4.92
N THR A 151 11.33 -10.48 -4.58
CA THR A 151 9.99 -10.11 -5.04
C THR A 151 9.92 -10.10 -6.57
N SER A 152 10.90 -9.48 -7.24
CA SER A 152 11.00 -9.46 -8.70
C SER A 152 11.14 -10.86 -9.29
N SER A 153 11.92 -11.75 -8.66
CA SER A 153 12.06 -13.15 -9.08
C SER A 153 10.74 -13.94 -9.04
N LEU A 154 9.77 -13.47 -8.24
CA LEU A 154 8.40 -14.01 -8.19
C LEU A 154 7.45 -13.35 -9.20
N GLY A 155 7.95 -12.45 -10.05
CA GLY A 155 7.16 -11.74 -11.06
C GLY A 155 6.32 -10.60 -10.52
N MET A 156 6.65 -10.08 -9.33
CA MET A 156 6.02 -8.92 -8.71
C MET A 156 7.01 -7.78 -8.54
N ARG A 157 6.48 -6.58 -8.34
CA ARG A 157 7.26 -5.38 -8.04
C ARG A 157 7.01 -4.96 -6.60
N LEU A 158 8.07 -4.74 -5.84
CA LEU A 158 7.99 -4.18 -4.51
C LEU A 158 7.65 -2.69 -4.62
N VAL A 159 6.62 -2.27 -3.90
CA VAL A 159 6.22 -0.87 -3.74
C VAL A 159 6.28 -0.50 -2.27
N ASN A 160 6.51 0.78 -1.98
CA ASN A 160 6.45 1.29 -0.62
C ASN A 160 5.85 2.70 -0.61
N TYR A 161 5.47 3.20 0.57
CA TYR A 161 4.91 4.54 0.67
C TYR A 161 5.92 5.62 0.30
N THR A 162 5.40 6.76 -0.15
CA THR A 162 6.23 7.95 -0.41
C THR A 162 6.53 8.68 0.89
N PRO A 163 7.81 8.89 1.26
CA PRO A 163 8.18 9.65 2.44
C PRO A 163 7.75 11.13 2.33
N GLY A 164 7.59 11.78 3.49
CA GLY A 164 7.36 13.23 3.55
C GLY A 164 6.01 13.65 4.12
N THR A 165 5.15 12.67 4.46
CA THR A 165 3.95 12.87 5.28
C THR A 165 4.00 11.96 6.51
N ARG A 166 3.04 12.10 7.42
CA ARG A 166 2.87 11.22 8.59
C ARG A 166 1.74 10.22 8.40
N SER A 167 1.26 10.01 7.16
CA SER A 167 0.08 9.20 6.86
C SER A 167 0.18 7.78 7.42
N HIS A 168 1.35 7.16 7.26
CA HIS A 168 1.66 5.81 7.76
C HIS A 168 1.65 5.66 9.29
N ALA A 169 1.57 6.76 10.05
CA ALA A 169 1.58 6.72 11.52
C ALA A 169 0.16 6.58 12.14
N ASP A 170 -0.86 6.39 11.34
CA ASP A 170 -2.27 6.29 11.76
C ASP A 170 -2.60 5.02 12.56
N TYR A 171 -1.65 4.07 12.67
CA TYR A 171 -1.73 2.87 13.53
C TYR A 171 -1.16 3.06 14.93
N THR A 172 -0.40 4.15 15.19
CA THR A 172 0.31 4.32 16.47
C THR A 172 -0.66 4.44 17.64
N GLU A 173 -0.37 3.71 18.75
CA GLU A 173 -1.25 3.65 19.91
C GLU A 173 -1.16 4.93 20.76
N ASP A 174 -2.25 5.29 21.48
CA ASP A 174 -2.35 6.52 22.27
C ASP A 174 -1.24 6.66 23.32
N ALA A 175 -0.81 5.56 23.94
CA ALA A 175 0.24 5.54 24.95
C ALA A 175 1.66 5.38 24.39
N ALA A 176 1.82 5.24 23.06
CA ALA A 176 3.11 5.02 22.44
C ALA A 176 3.93 6.32 22.38
N LYS A 177 5.25 6.24 22.61
CA LYS A 177 6.16 7.40 22.50
C LYS A 177 6.17 8.04 21.11
N ASN A 178 5.88 7.25 20.08
CA ASN A 178 5.80 7.68 18.68
C ASN A 178 4.38 7.98 18.24
N PHE A 179 3.43 8.14 19.16
CA PHE A 179 2.04 8.49 18.84
C PHE A 179 1.96 9.75 17.96
N VAL A 180 1.17 9.67 16.92
CA VAL A 180 0.88 10.80 16.04
C VAL A 180 -0.64 10.95 15.93
N SER A 181 -1.17 12.10 16.37
CA SER A 181 -2.61 12.35 16.33
C SER A 181 -3.13 12.45 14.88
N SER A 182 -4.40 12.12 14.68
CA SER A 182 -5.08 12.25 13.38
C SER A 182 -5.04 13.67 12.84
N ALA A 183 -5.03 14.68 13.72
CA ALA A 183 -4.86 16.08 13.33
C ALA A 183 -3.47 16.34 12.73
N VAL A 184 -2.41 15.84 13.37
CA VAL A 184 -1.03 15.98 12.88
C VAL A 184 -0.82 15.20 11.57
N ILE A 185 -1.41 14.00 11.47
CA ILE A 185 -1.40 13.20 10.23
C ILE A 185 -2.05 14.00 9.10
N PHE A 186 -3.28 14.48 9.31
CA PHE A 186 -4.03 15.26 8.33
C PHE A 186 -3.24 16.50 7.89
N ASP A 187 -2.76 17.31 8.84
CA ASP A 187 -1.98 18.49 8.59
C ASP A 187 -0.69 18.19 7.78
N SER A 188 -0.03 17.08 8.05
CA SER A 188 1.18 16.67 7.33
C SER A 188 0.91 16.39 5.85
N ILE A 189 -0.28 15.88 5.54
CA ILE A 189 -0.69 15.59 4.16
C ILE A 189 -1.08 16.90 3.44
N VAL A 190 -2.00 17.67 4.02
CA VAL A 190 -2.56 18.87 3.36
C VAL A 190 -1.56 20.01 3.22
N ARG A 191 -0.52 20.04 4.07
CA ARG A 191 0.56 21.04 3.97
C ARG A 191 1.73 20.61 3.09
N ARG A 192 1.79 19.36 2.65
CA ARG A 192 2.89 18.86 1.82
C ARG A 192 3.13 19.71 0.57
N PRO A 193 2.11 20.18 -0.18
CA PRO A 193 2.32 21.04 -1.35
C PRO A 193 3.01 22.38 -1.06
N ARG A 194 3.08 22.82 0.20
CA ARG A 194 3.78 24.05 0.59
C ARG A 194 5.29 23.85 0.78
N SER A 195 5.71 22.60 1.00
CA SER A 195 7.12 22.25 1.29
C SER A 195 7.80 21.42 0.19
N ASP A 196 7.03 20.96 -0.78
CA ASP A 196 7.49 20.16 -1.93
C ASP A 196 6.90 20.78 -3.20
N PRO A 197 7.70 21.23 -4.18
CA PRO A 197 7.20 21.81 -5.43
C PRO A 197 6.31 20.85 -6.22
N ASP A 198 6.55 19.54 -6.09
CA ASP A 198 5.73 18.49 -6.71
C ASP A 198 4.52 18.11 -5.85
N GLY A 199 4.40 18.67 -4.64
CA GLY A 199 3.30 18.38 -3.71
C GLY A 199 3.11 16.89 -3.45
N LEU A 200 1.89 16.40 -3.69
CA LEU A 200 1.54 14.99 -3.59
C LEU A 200 1.52 14.27 -4.94
N ASN A 201 2.08 14.86 -6.00
CA ASN A 201 2.15 14.23 -7.32
C ASN A 201 2.96 12.92 -7.22
N GLY A 202 2.39 11.85 -7.72
CA GLY A 202 3.03 10.53 -7.72
C GLY A 202 3.07 9.83 -6.36
N PHE A 203 2.46 10.39 -5.29
CA PHE A 203 2.50 9.78 -3.96
C PHE A 203 1.81 8.41 -3.91
N LEU A 204 2.44 7.48 -3.21
CA LEU A 204 1.79 6.31 -2.62
C LEU A 204 1.50 6.67 -1.17
N LEU A 205 0.26 7.11 -0.89
CA LEU A 205 -0.15 7.63 0.42
C LEU A 205 -0.69 6.48 1.27
N LEU A 206 0.13 5.99 2.20
CA LEU A 206 -0.17 4.83 3.04
C LEU A 206 -1.03 5.21 4.25
N LEU A 207 -2.06 4.40 4.48
CA LEU A 207 -2.92 4.38 5.66
C LEU A 207 -3.21 2.92 6.06
N HIS A 208 -3.79 2.70 7.24
CA HIS A 208 -4.16 1.36 7.72
C HIS A 208 -5.68 1.18 7.76
N LEU A 209 -6.16 -0.06 7.50
CA LEU A 209 -7.59 -0.41 7.61
C LEU A 209 -8.11 -0.38 9.05
N GLY A 210 -7.23 -0.54 10.00
CA GLY A 210 -7.53 -0.46 11.42
C GLY A 210 -6.28 -0.27 12.24
N ALA A 211 -6.45 0.31 13.42
CA ALA A 211 -5.39 0.59 14.38
C ALA A 211 -5.60 -0.09 15.74
N GLY A 212 -6.70 -0.85 15.84
CA GLY A 212 -7.05 -1.59 17.06
C GLY A 212 -7.52 -0.72 18.24
N PRO A 213 -7.92 -1.36 19.33
CA PRO A 213 -8.61 -0.67 20.44
C PRO A 213 -7.71 0.25 21.27
N ARG A 214 -6.38 0.12 21.15
CA ARG A 214 -5.41 0.95 21.91
C ARG A 214 -5.15 2.32 21.27
N ARG A 215 -5.74 2.60 20.12
CA ARG A 215 -5.81 3.92 19.52
C ARG A 215 -7.25 4.41 19.52
N SER A 216 -7.55 5.47 20.27
CA SER A 216 -8.87 6.09 20.29
C SER A 216 -9.08 7.12 19.16
N ASP A 217 -8.03 7.83 18.80
CA ASP A 217 -8.01 8.85 17.74
C ASP A 217 -7.88 8.19 16.35
N LYS A 218 -9.00 7.75 15.79
CA LYS A 218 -9.08 6.97 14.53
C LYS A 218 -9.02 7.87 13.30
N PHE A 219 -7.96 7.74 12.49
CA PHE A 219 -7.80 8.57 11.29
C PHE A 219 -8.89 8.33 10.24
N HIS A 220 -9.45 7.13 10.14
CA HIS A 220 -10.55 6.85 9.20
C HIS A 220 -11.78 7.72 9.44
N ALA A 221 -12.00 8.26 10.65
CA ALA A 221 -13.07 9.22 10.91
C ALA A 221 -12.88 10.56 10.17
N ARG A 222 -11.64 10.90 9.80
CA ARG A 222 -11.28 12.10 9.02
C ARG A 222 -11.02 11.81 7.53
N PHE A 223 -11.17 10.55 7.12
CA PHE A 223 -10.78 10.14 5.77
C PHE A 223 -11.62 10.86 4.69
N GLY A 224 -12.94 11.04 4.92
CA GLY A 224 -13.80 11.81 4.01
C GLY A 224 -13.33 13.27 3.86
N GLU A 225 -12.93 13.93 4.96
CA GLU A 225 -12.38 15.29 4.94
C GLU A 225 -11.11 15.36 4.09
N LEU A 226 -10.24 14.33 4.19
CA LEU A 226 -9.04 14.23 3.36
C LEU A 226 -9.38 14.10 1.87
N LEU A 227 -10.34 13.26 1.51
CA LEU A 227 -10.75 13.09 0.11
C LEU A 227 -11.37 14.37 -0.46
N ASP A 228 -12.21 15.06 0.31
CA ASP A 228 -12.74 16.38 -0.06
C ASP A 228 -11.62 17.40 -0.32
N HIS A 229 -10.58 17.40 0.51
CA HIS A 229 -9.43 18.30 0.33
C HIS A 229 -8.66 17.95 -0.96
N LEU A 230 -8.31 16.67 -1.15
CA LEU A 230 -7.55 16.23 -2.33
C LEU A 230 -8.31 16.52 -3.63
N ALA A 231 -9.64 16.33 -3.64
CA ALA A 231 -10.49 16.65 -4.78
C ALA A 231 -10.48 18.16 -5.08
N ARG A 232 -10.61 19.04 -4.05
CA ARG A 232 -10.53 20.50 -4.24
C ARG A 232 -9.19 20.95 -4.77
N GLU A 233 -8.09 20.26 -4.38
CA GLU A 233 -6.74 20.52 -4.90
C GLU A 233 -6.53 19.93 -6.32
N GLY A 234 -7.53 19.26 -6.89
CA GLY A 234 -7.49 18.71 -8.24
C GLY A 234 -6.66 17.43 -8.38
N TYR A 235 -6.48 16.67 -7.29
CA TYR A 235 -5.80 15.38 -7.36
C TYR A 235 -6.73 14.28 -7.87
N ALA A 236 -6.29 13.55 -8.90
CA ALA A 236 -6.91 12.29 -9.29
C ALA A 236 -6.41 11.15 -8.40
N LEU A 237 -7.34 10.46 -7.74
CA LEU A 237 -7.08 9.33 -6.87
C LEU A 237 -7.16 8.05 -7.70
N VAL A 238 -6.03 7.38 -7.88
CA VAL A 238 -5.90 6.21 -8.76
C VAL A 238 -5.34 5.02 -8.00
N ARG A 239 -5.45 3.82 -8.57
CA ARG A 239 -4.80 2.62 -8.02
C ARG A 239 -3.29 2.68 -8.27
N VAL A 240 -2.53 1.87 -7.50
CA VAL A 240 -1.06 1.78 -7.66
C VAL A 240 -0.69 1.35 -9.08
N ASP A 241 -1.37 0.37 -9.65
CA ASP A 241 -1.11 -0.08 -11.01
C ASP A 241 -1.35 1.05 -12.03
N GLU A 242 -2.48 1.77 -11.92
CA GLU A 242 -2.80 2.91 -12.79
C GLU A 242 -1.79 4.06 -12.65
N LEU A 243 -1.25 4.30 -11.43
CA LEU A 243 -0.25 5.33 -11.19
C LEU A 243 1.10 4.97 -11.80
N LEU A 244 1.48 3.68 -11.74
CA LEU A 244 2.81 3.20 -12.09
C LEU A 244 2.90 2.58 -13.49
N GLU A 245 1.77 2.34 -14.18
CA GLU A 245 1.79 1.88 -15.56
C GLU A 245 2.38 2.95 -16.50
N PRO A 246 3.16 2.53 -17.51
CA PRO A 246 3.57 3.44 -18.58
C PRO A 246 2.34 4.08 -19.24
N GLU A 247 2.42 5.38 -19.56
CA GLU A 247 1.41 5.99 -20.42
C GLU A 247 1.32 5.18 -21.72
N ARG A 248 0.15 4.67 -22.02
CA ARG A 248 -0.09 4.02 -23.32
C ARG A 248 -0.11 5.12 -24.34
N ASP A 249 0.75 5.02 -25.35
CA ASP A 249 0.65 5.90 -26.51
C ASP A 249 -0.81 5.86 -27.01
N PRO A 250 -1.42 7.01 -27.28
CA PRO A 250 -2.75 7.02 -27.86
C PRO A 250 -2.69 6.16 -29.13
N LYS A 251 -3.52 5.13 -29.20
CA LYS A 251 -3.63 4.32 -30.44
C LYS A 251 -3.89 5.27 -31.61
N PRO A 252 -3.13 5.12 -32.71
CA PRO A 252 -3.30 5.92 -33.92
C PRO A 252 -4.71 5.77 -34.51
#